data_515022a15ae60ea80943a64ee1e169e5
#
_entry.id   515022a15ae60ea80943a64ee1e169e5
#
_cell.length_a   1.000
_cell.length_b   1.000
_cell.length_c   1.000
_cell.angle_alpha   90.00
_cell.angle_beta   90.00
_cell.angle_gamma   90.00
#
_symmetry.space_group_name_H-M   'P 1'
#
loop_
_entity.id
_entity.type
_entity.pdbx_description
1 polymer ?
#
loop_
_entity_poly.entity_id
_entity_poly.type
_entity_poly.pdbx_seq_one_letter_code
_entity_poly.pdbx_strand_id
1 'polypeptide(L)'
;MQVAVAGEALIDLASTGPLAFQGHEGGGPLNTALACVRLGHPTAYITQLSTDLFGEQLLRHMLANRIDTRFVTRSDAPSTLAFVERTPQTNRYAFYTRGSADATWAPAELPVLPGECRVLHFGSISLLQEPAASRITDLVAANVERVLTVFDPNVRPSLIADLAAYRERFIGWLGVTHLLKLSDEDAALLAPGVALDEAAAGWLRAGPRAVAITLGASGAVLYRRGRPPLTVTAPRVVVADTIGAGDTFTAGLSSALLDAGAASSALLDSLSDAQWRDVMRFAATAAALNCTREGADPPSLAELQKALATL
;
A
#
# COMPACT_ATOMS: atom_id res chain seq x y z
N MET A 1 9.89 -12.94 10.25
CA MET A 1 9.07 -12.09 9.38
C MET A 1 8.15 -11.24 10.23
N GLN A 2 8.25 -9.91 10.16
CA GLN A 2 7.44 -8.99 10.98
C GLN A 2 6.26 -8.41 10.19
N VAL A 3 6.41 -8.26 8.86
CA VAL A 3 5.40 -7.72 7.96
C VAL A 3 5.01 -8.78 6.93
N ALA A 4 3.73 -8.93 6.67
CA ALA A 4 3.17 -9.64 5.53
C ALA A 4 2.46 -8.63 4.63
N VAL A 5 2.65 -8.75 3.33
CA VAL A 5 1.97 -7.91 2.34
C VAL A 5 1.27 -8.82 1.34
N ALA A 6 -0.03 -8.66 1.20
CA ALA A 6 -0.85 -9.43 0.27
C ALA A 6 -1.38 -8.53 -0.86
N GLY A 7 -1.13 -8.92 -2.11
CA GLY A 7 -1.63 -8.14 -3.23
C GLY A 7 -0.97 -8.45 -4.58
N GLU A 8 -1.22 -7.57 -5.54
CA GLU A 8 -0.70 -7.70 -6.90
C GLU A 8 0.80 -7.39 -6.99
N ALA A 9 1.44 -8.03 -7.96
CA ALA A 9 2.75 -7.65 -8.48
C ALA A 9 2.67 -7.60 -10.00
N LEU A 10 3.08 -6.51 -10.59
CA LEU A 10 2.89 -6.24 -12.01
C LEU A 10 4.13 -5.59 -12.66
N ILE A 11 4.12 -5.52 -13.97
CA ILE A 11 5.08 -4.70 -14.72
C ILE A 11 4.40 -3.44 -15.21
N ASP A 12 4.93 -2.29 -14.79
CA ASP A 12 4.60 -0.97 -15.33
C ASP A 12 5.42 -0.73 -16.59
N LEU A 13 4.75 -0.56 -17.72
CA LEU A 13 5.32 -0.30 -19.03
C LEU A 13 5.15 1.19 -19.37
N ALA A 14 6.15 2.00 -19.01
CA ALA A 14 6.15 3.43 -19.28
C ALA A 14 6.50 3.71 -20.74
N SER A 15 5.68 4.49 -21.44
CA SER A 15 5.93 4.88 -22.84
C SER A 15 7.18 5.77 -22.94
N THR A 16 8.06 5.39 -23.83
CA THR A 16 9.27 6.16 -24.22
C THR A 16 9.20 6.69 -25.65
N GLY A 17 8.12 6.35 -26.38
CA GLY A 17 7.85 6.74 -27.76
C GLY A 17 6.68 5.97 -28.35
N PRO A 18 6.29 6.19 -29.61
CA PRO A 18 5.23 5.42 -30.25
C PRO A 18 5.53 3.92 -30.21
N LEU A 19 4.72 3.14 -29.44
CA LEU A 19 4.89 1.70 -29.25
C LEU A 19 6.25 1.26 -28.66
N ALA A 20 6.99 2.19 -28.05
CA ALA A 20 8.23 1.91 -27.31
C ALA A 20 7.96 2.09 -25.81
N PHE A 21 8.36 1.10 -25.00
CA PHE A 21 8.06 1.08 -23.56
C PHE A 21 9.31 0.66 -22.77
N GLN A 22 9.47 1.25 -21.59
CA GLN A 22 10.42 0.82 -20.58
C GLN A 22 9.64 0.12 -19.46
N GLY A 23 10.01 -1.12 -19.16
CA GLY A 23 9.36 -1.91 -18.10
C GLY A 23 10.01 -1.66 -16.74
N HIS A 24 9.18 -1.58 -15.70
CA HIS A 24 9.59 -1.50 -14.30
C HIS A 24 8.72 -2.44 -13.47
N GLU A 25 9.33 -3.09 -12.49
CA GLU A 25 8.58 -3.87 -11.50
C GLU A 25 7.76 -2.92 -10.63
N GLY A 26 6.49 -3.27 -10.40
CA GLY A 26 5.55 -2.41 -9.71
C GLY A 26 4.39 -3.17 -9.08
N GLY A 27 3.38 -2.38 -8.69
CA GLY A 27 2.23 -2.80 -7.90
C GLY A 27 2.30 -2.17 -6.52
N GLY A 28 1.24 -1.50 -6.08
CA GLY A 28 1.23 -0.79 -4.79
C GLY A 28 1.67 -1.66 -3.62
N PRO A 29 1.12 -2.88 -3.46
CA PRO A 29 1.56 -3.80 -2.41
C PRO A 29 3.03 -4.21 -2.54
N LEU A 30 3.55 -4.47 -3.75
CA LEU A 30 4.96 -4.82 -3.95
C LEU A 30 5.89 -3.66 -3.57
N ASN A 31 5.54 -2.44 -3.95
CA ASN A 31 6.29 -1.24 -3.56
C ASN A 31 6.29 -1.05 -2.03
N THR A 32 5.15 -1.30 -1.38
CA THR A 32 5.04 -1.27 0.09
C THR A 32 5.94 -2.33 0.74
N ALA A 33 5.98 -3.56 0.20
CA ALA A 33 6.85 -4.61 0.72
C ALA A 33 8.34 -4.25 0.57
N LEU A 34 8.73 -3.72 -0.60
CA LEU A 34 10.08 -3.23 -0.85
C LEU A 34 10.48 -2.14 0.16
N ALA A 35 9.60 -1.17 0.39
CA ALA A 35 9.84 -0.09 1.33
C ALA A 35 9.99 -0.61 2.77
N CYS A 36 9.15 -1.55 3.21
CA CYS A 36 9.28 -2.17 4.54
C CYS A 36 10.64 -2.85 4.72
N VAL A 37 11.11 -3.61 3.72
CA VAL A 37 12.43 -4.25 3.79
C VAL A 37 13.55 -3.21 3.87
N ARG A 38 13.50 -2.14 3.07
CA ARG A 38 14.52 -1.07 3.09
C ARG A 38 14.52 -0.27 4.38
N LEU A 39 13.36 -0.20 5.06
CA LEU A 39 13.22 0.40 6.40
C LEU A 39 13.60 -0.57 7.53
N GLY A 40 14.13 -1.76 7.22
CA GLY A 40 14.73 -2.67 8.19
C GLY A 40 13.80 -3.76 8.72
N HIS A 41 12.58 -3.90 8.17
CA HIS A 41 11.61 -4.90 8.64
C HIS A 41 11.56 -6.13 7.72
N PRO A 42 11.89 -7.34 8.20
CA PRO A 42 11.75 -8.57 7.43
C PRO A 42 10.31 -8.76 6.95
N THR A 43 10.11 -8.72 5.63
CA THR A 43 8.79 -8.69 4.99
C THR A 43 8.61 -9.89 4.07
N ALA A 44 7.47 -10.59 4.17
CA ALA A 44 7.05 -11.61 3.23
C ALA A 44 5.96 -11.09 2.29
N TYR A 45 5.97 -11.61 1.06
CA TYR A 45 4.98 -11.28 0.06
C TYR A 45 4.03 -12.45 -0.19
N ILE A 46 2.74 -12.17 -0.27
CA ILE A 46 1.66 -13.14 -0.48
C ILE A 46 0.97 -12.81 -1.80
N THR A 47 1.21 -13.64 -2.80
CA THR A 47 0.68 -13.43 -4.16
C THR A 47 0.79 -14.71 -4.98
N GLN A 48 0.30 -14.66 -6.21
CA GLN A 48 0.60 -15.64 -7.26
C GLN A 48 1.29 -14.94 -8.42
N LEU A 49 2.44 -15.45 -8.85
CA LEU A 49 3.18 -14.95 -10.00
C LEU A 49 3.04 -15.90 -11.19
N SER A 50 3.00 -15.32 -12.37
CA SER A 50 3.08 -16.07 -13.63
C SER A 50 4.42 -16.81 -13.76
N THR A 51 4.42 -17.93 -14.50
CA THR A 51 5.63 -18.61 -14.97
C THR A 51 6.21 -17.97 -16.24
N ASP A 52 5.58 -16.90 -16.76
CA ASP A 52 6.07 -16.15 -17.92
C ASP A 52 7.33 -15.30 -17.62
N LEU A 53 7.87 -14.65 -18.65
CA LEU A 53 9.09 -13.83 -18.52
C LEU A 53 8.96 -12.69 -17.50
N PHE A 54 7.77 -12.13 -17.34
CA PHE A 54 7.49 -11.03 -16.41
C PHE A 54 7.37 -11.53 -14.98
N GLY A 55 6.69 -12.67 -14.77
CA GLY A 55 6.61 -13.31 -13.47
C GLY A 55 7.98 -13.79 -12.96
N GLU A 56 8.86 -14.24 -13.86
CA GLU A 56 10.26 -14.54 -13.52
C GLU A 56 11.04 -13.27 -13.13
N GLN A 57 10.78 -12.15 -13.82
CA GLN A 57 11.42 -10.88 -13.49
C GLN A 57 10.96 -10.36 -12.12
N LEU A 58 9.66 -10.40 -11.84
CA LEU A 58 9.10 -10.04 -10.54
C LEU A 58 9.67 -10.88 -9.40
N LEU A 59 9.81 -12.19 -9.61
CA LEU A 59 10.41 -13.08 -8.61
C LEU A 59 11.89 -12.72 -8.36
N ARG A 60 12.66 -12.48 -9.43
CA ARG A 60 14.07 -12.03 -9.30
C ARG A 60 14.17 -10.71 -8.55
N HIS A 61 13.28 -9.76 -8.84
CA HIS A 61 13.22 -8.47 -8.16
C HIS A 61 12.95 -8.64 -6.65
N MET A 62 11.98 -9.47 -6.28
CA MET A 62 11.68 -9.78 -4.87
C MET A 62 12.89 -10.37 -4.16
N LEU A 63 13.54 -11.38 -4.75
CA LEU A 63 14.71 -12.04 -4.17
C LEU A 63 15.92 -11.11 -4.04
N ALA A 64 16.20 -10.30 -5.07
CA ALA A 64 17.28 -9.30 -5.06
C ALA A 64 17.10 -8.27 -3.96
N ASN A 65 15.85 -7.92 -3.63
CA ASN A 65 15.50 -6.99 -2.57
C ASN A 65 15.21 -7.67 -1.21
N ARG A 66 15.52 -8.96 -1.05
CA ARG A 66 15.35 -9.73 0.20
C ARG A 66 13.90 -9.77 0.72
N ILE A 67 12.93 -9.67 -0.17
CA ILE A 67 11.53 -9.93 0.15
C ILE A 67 11.37 -11.45 0.29
N ASP A 68 10.78 -11.90 1.37
CA ASP A 68 10.56 -13.33 1.64
C ASP A 68 9.41 -13.85 0.75
N THR A 69 9.73 -14.78 -0.14
CA THR A 69 8.83 -15.31 -1.17
C THR A 69 8.18 -16.65 -0.78
N ARG A 70 8.26 -17.09 0.48
CA ARG A 70 7.71 -18.39 0.94
C ARG A 70 6.22 -18.57 0.69
N PHE A 71 5.46 -17.48 0.55
CA PHE A 71 4.03 -17.48 0.28
C PHE A 71 3.69 -17.08 -1.17
N VAL A 72 4.70 -16.97 -2.03
CA VAL A 72 4.49 -16.74 -3.45
C VAL A 72 4.20 -18.07 -4.14
N THR A 73 3.02 -18.17 -4.73
CA THR A 73 2.65 -19.30 -5.58
C THR A 73 2.92 -19.01 -7.05
N ARG A 74 2.92 -20.03 -7.91
CA ARG A 74 3.18 -19.88 -9.34
C ARG A 74 2.03 -20.46 -10.16
N SER A 75 1.75 -19.87 -11.31
CA SER A 75 0.71 -20.33 -12.24
C SER A 75 1.08 -20.00 -13.68
N ASP A 76 0.48 -20.70 -14.64
CA ASP A 76 0.66 -20.45 -16.08
C ASP A 76 -0.24 -19.30 -16.59
N ALA A 77 -1.07 -18.71 -15.72
CA ALA A 77 -1.82 -17.50 -16.05
C ALA A 77 -0.87 -16.32 -16.32
N PRO A 78 -1.20 -15.36 -17.21
CA PRO A 78 -0.32 -14.28 -17.60
C PRO A 78 -0.02 -13.33 -16.42
N SER A 79 1.12 -12.65 -16.48
CA SER A 79 1.41 -11.54 -15.56
C SER A 79 0.48 -10.36 -15.76
N THR A 80 0.17 -9.63 -14.69
CA THR A 80 -0.49 -8.34 -14.78
C THR A 80 0.45 -7.30 -15.39
N LEU A 81 -0.06 -6.54 -16.37
CA LEU A 81 0.67 -5.45 -17.03
C LEU A 81 -0.13 -4.15 -16.92
N ALA A 82 0.57 -3.07 -16.65
CA ALA A 82 0.05 -1.70 -16.71
C ALA A 82 0.85 -0.89 -17.72
N PHE A 83 0.20 -0.38 -18.75
CA PHE A 83 0.80 0.53 -19.71
C PHE A 83 0.52 1.96 -19.27
N VAL A 84 1.56 2.78 -19.23
CA VAL A 84 1.49 4.18 -18.81
C VAL A 84 1.97 5.07 -19.94
N GLU A 85 1.07 5.84 -20.53
CA GLU A 85 1.40 6.90 -21.45
C GLU A 85 1.45 8.23 -20.68
N ARG A 86 2.63 8.81 -20.56
CA ARG A 86 2.81 10.13 -19.92
C ARG A 86 2.57 11.23 -20.93
N THR A 87 1.63 12.11 -20.68
CA THR A 87 1.40 13.32 -21.47
C THR A 87 1.61 14.56 -20.59
N PRO A 88 1.86 15.77 -21.17
CA PRO A 88 2.00 16.99 -20.39
C PRO A 88 0.75 17.34 -19.53
N GLN A 89 -0.42 16.84 -19.91
CA GLN A 89 -1.69 17.14 -19.25
C GLN A 89 -2.13 16.06 -18.27
N THR A 90 -1.79 14.77 -18.55
CA THR A 90 -2.27 13.65 -17.72
C THR A 90 -1.50 12.37 -18.06
N ASN A 91 -1.53 11.42 -17.13
CA ASN A 91 -1.12 10.05 -17.39
C ASN A 91 -2.33 9.22 -17.84
N ARG A 92 -2.18 8.47 -18.92
CA ARG A 92 -3.18 7.50 -19.39
C ARG A 92 -2.69 6.11 -19.07
N TYR A 93 -3.60 5.29 -18.54
CA TYR A 93 -3.29 3.91 -18.14
C TYR A 93 -4.13 2.93 -18.95
N ALA A 94 -3.51 1.82 -19.36
CA ALA A 94 -4.19 0.64 -19.86
C ALA A 94 -3.70 -0.58 -19.06
N PHE A 95 -4.63 -1.24 -18.37
CA PHE A 95 -4.32 -2.38 -17.52
C PHE A 95 -4.76 -3.69 -18.17
N TYR A 96 -3.91 -4.69 -18.09
CA TYR A 96 -4.18 -6.06 -18.51
C TYR A 96 -4.11 -6.96 -17.27
N THR A 97 -5.23 -7.05 -16.56
CA THR A 97 -5.34 -7.72 -15.26
C THR A 97 -6.30 -8.91 -15.28
N ARG A 98 -7.16 -9.01 -16.31
CA ARG A 98 -8.19 -10.04 -16.33
C ARG A 98 -7.57 -11.43 -16.52
N GLY A 99 -7.82 -12.31 -15.54
CA GLY A 99 -7.30 -13.68 -15.55
C GLY A 99 -5.78 -13.77 -15.36
N SER A 100 -5.14 -12.71 -14.87
CA SER A 100 -3.73 -12.73 -14.52
C SER A 100 -3.45 -13.62 -13.31
N ALA A 101 -2.19 -13.97 -13.09
CA ALA A 101 -1.79 -14.87 -12.03
C ALA A 101 -2.21 -14.37 -10.65
N ASP A 102 -1.94 -13.11 -10.34
CA ASP A 102 -2.32 -12.46 -9.08
C ASP A 102 -3.84 -12.33 -8.92
N ALA A 103 -4.59 -12.01 -9.98
CA ALA A 103 -6.05 -11.91 -9.96
C ALA A 103 -6.74 -13.28 -9.76
N THR A 104 -6.09 -14.37 -10.15
CA THR A 104 -6.60 -15.74 -10.00
C THR A 104 -6.06 -16.46 -8.76
N TRP A 105 -5.36 -15.76 -7.86
CA TRP A 105 -4.85 -16.33 -6.62
C TRP A 105 -5.98 -16.91 -5.75
N ALA A 106 -6.00 -18.23 -5.63
CA ALA A 106 -7.00 -18.97 -4.88
C ALA A 106 -6.40 -20.24 -4.26
N PRO A 107 -5.53 -20.10 -3.26
CA PRO A 107 -4.95 -21.27 -2.62
C PRO A 107 -6.04 -22.12 -1.93
N ALA A 108 -5.89 -23.44 -1.96
CA ALA A 108 -6.82 -24.35 -1.28
C ALA A 108 -6.86 -24.08 0.23
N GLU A 109 -5.69 -23.80 0.81
CA GLU A 109 -5.55 -23.39 2.21
C GLU A 109 -4.88 -22.02 2.27
N LEU A 110 -5.38 -21.13 3.13
CA LEU A 110 -4.77 -19.82 3.33
C LEU A 110 -3.39 -19.95 3.99
N PRO A 111 -2.44 -19.07 3.62
CA PRO A 111 -1.14 -19.04 4.28
C PRO A 111 -1.27 -18.82 5.80
N VAL A 112 -0.57 -19.66 6.57
CA VAL A 112 -0.47 -19.48 8.03
C VAL A 112 0.66 -18.50 8.33
N LEU A 113 0.30 -17.30 8.81
CA LEU A 113 1.30 -16.29 9.19
C LEU A 113 1.98 -16.71 10.50
N PRO A 114 3.34 -16.68 10.57
CA PRO A 114 4.05 -17.06 11.77
C PRO A 114 3.77 -16.12 12.96
N GLY A 115 4.03 -16.61 14.18
CA GLY A 115 3.70 -15.91 15.42
C GLY A 115 4.41 -14.56 15.61
N GLU A 116 5.55 -14.35 14.95
CA GLU A 116 6.28 -13.07 14.94
C GLU A 116 5.75 -12.05 13.93
N CYS A 117 4.81 -12.42 13.05
CA CYS A 117 4.12 -11.46 12.18
C CYS A 117 3.30 -10.48 13.03
N ARG A 118 3.48 -9.19 12.79
CA ARG A 118 2.80 -8.10 13.51
C ARG A 118 1.94 -7.23 12.62
N VAL A 119 2.26 -7.12 11.34
CA VAL A 119 1.54 -6.27 10.37
C VAL A 119 1.14 -7.11 9.17
N LEU A 120 -0.11 -6.96 8.72
CA LEU A 120 -0.61 -7.48 7.45
C LEU A 120 -1.14 -6.31 6.64
N HIS A 121 -0.44 -5.98 5.55
CA HIS A 121 -0.88 -4.97 4.59
C HIS A 121 -1.64 -5.63 3.44
N PHE A 122 -2.72 -4.97 2.99
CA PHE A 122 -3.52 -5.38 1.83
C PHE A 122 -4.17 -4.16 1.17
N GLY A 123 -4.63 -4.32 -0.08
CA GLY A 123 -5.32 -3.23 -0.78
C GLY A 123 -5.09 -3.22 -2.28
N SER A 124 -5.23 -2.03 -2.88
CA SER A 124 -4.97 -1.74 -4.29
C SER A 124 -5.87 -2.56 -5.23
N ILE A 125 -5.41 -2.77 -6.48
CA ILE A 125 -6.18 -3.46 -7.53
C ILE A 125 -6.40 -4.95 -7.26
N SER A 126 -5.64 -5.55 -6.35
CA SER A 126 -5.82 -6.94 -5.94
C SER A 126 -7.19 -7.25 -5.34
N LEU A 127 -7.90 -6.21 -4.86
CA LEU A 127 -9.27 -6.33 -4.35
C LEU A 127 -10.36 -6.11 -5.41
N LEU A 128 -9.99 -5.96 -6.68
CA LEU A 128 -10.95 -5.70 -7.74
C LEU A 128 -11.47 -6.96 -8.42
N GLN A 129 -10.69 -8.04 -8.43
CA GLN A 129 -11.01 -9.25 -9.19
C GLN A 129 -11.11 -10.49 -8.32
N GLU A 130 -12.12 -11.30 -8.62
CA GLU A 130 -12.31 -12.62 -8.02
C GLU A 130 -11.50 -13.69 -8.79
N PRO A 131 -10.98 -14.72 -8.10
CA PRO A 131 -11.20 -15.05 -6.68
C PRO A 131 -10.22 -14.37 -5.69
N ALA A 132 -9.19 -13.66 -6.17
CA ALA A 132 -8.14 -13.09 -5.31
C ALA A 132 -8.68 -12.13 -4.25
N ALA A 133 -9.65 -11.27 -4.62
CA ALA A 133 -10.23 -10.30 -3.69
C ALA A 133 -10.88 -10.95 -2.47
N SER A 134 -11.70 -11.99 -2.68
CA SER A 134 -12.30 -12.76 -1.59
C SER A 134 -11.23 -13.48 -0.76
N ARG A 135 -10.25 -14.13 -1.39
CA ARG A 135 -9.21 -14.89 -0.67
C ARG A 135 -8.26 -14.00 0.15
N ILE A 136 -7.94 -12.79 -0.34
CA ILE A 136 -7.19 -11.80 0.42
C ILE A 136 -8.03 -11.31 1.62
N THR A 137 -9.30 -11.03 1.41
CA THR A 137 -10.22 -10.62 2.49
C THR A 137 -10.34 -11.72 3.56
N ASP A 138 -10.47 -12.98 3.16
CA ASP A 138 -10.49 -14.14 4.08
C ASP A 138 -9.19 -14.23 4.89
N LEU A 139 -8.03 -14.05 4.23
CA LEU A 139 -6.74 -14.05 4.90
C LEU A 139 -6.64 -12.94 5.96
N VAL A 140 -7.10 -11.73 5.62
CA VAL A 140 -7.12 -10.59 6.55
C VAL A 140 -8.05 -10.87 7.72
N ALA A 141 -9.27 -11.33 7.45
CA ALA A 141 -10.27 -11.66 8.48
C ALA A 141 -9.77 -12.76 9.44
N ALA A 142 -9.08 -13.77 8.92
CA ALA A 142 -8.50 -14.84 9.75
C ALA A 142 -7.36 -14.38 10.67
N ASN A 143 -6.78 -13.19 10.41
CA ASN A 143 -5.63 -12.67 11.15
C ASN A 143 -5.91 -11.37 11.91
N VAL A 144 -7.09 -10.74 11.75
CA VAL A 144 -7.41 -9.42 12.29
C VAL A 144 -7.22 -9.29 13.81
N GLU A 145 -7.52 -10.33 14.58
CA GLU A 145 -7.33 -10.32 16.04
C GLU A 145 -5.86 -10.44 16.48
N ARG A 146 -4.97 -10.83 15.56
CA ARG A 146 -3.60 -11.21 15.89
C ARG A 146 -2.53 -10.25 15.37
N VAL A 147 -2.81 -9.57 14.27
CA VAL A 147 -1.88 -8.64 13.62
C VAL A 147 -2.54 -7.29 13.38
N LEU A 148 -1.73 -6.25 13.28
CA LEU A 148 -2.20 -4.95 12.80
C LEU A 148 -2.51 -5.05 11.30
N THR A 149 -3.78 -4.90 10.92
CA THR A 149 -4.20 -4.85 9.52
C THR A 149 -4.14 -3.42 8.99
N VAL A 150 -3.39 -3.23 7.91
CA VAL A 150 -3.20 -1.93 7.24
C VAL A 150 -3.77 -2.00 5.85
N PHE A 151 -4.72 -1.14 5.55
CA PHE A 151 -5.42 -1.09 4.28
C PHE A 151 -5.09 0.19 3.50
N ASP A 152 -4.69 0.04 2.24
CA ASP A 152 -4.57 1.13 1.26
C ASP A 152 -5.43 0.81 0.03
N PRO A 153 -6.58 1.48 -0.16
CA PRO A 153 -7.45 1.21 -1.31
C PRO A 153 -6.78 1.55 -2.64
N ASN A 154 -5.91 2.55 -2.65
CA ASN A 154 -5.13 2.98 -3.82
C ASN A 154 -5.98 2.92 -5.11
N VAL A 155 -7.08 3.68 -5.11
CA VAL A 155 -8.21 3.53 -6.05
C VAL A 155 -7.78 3.81 -7.49
N ARG A 156 -8.13 2.91 -8.40
CA ARG A 156 -7.89 3.05 -9.83
C ARG A 156 -9.22 3.10 -10.59
N PRO A 157 -9.83 4.30 -10.78
CA PRO A 157 -11.16 4.41 -11.37
C PRO A 157 -11.30 3.75 -12.74
N SER A 158 -10.23 3.73 -13.54
CA SER A 158 -10.21 3.11 -14.86
C SER A 158 -10.40 1.58 -14.83
N LEU A 159 -10.20 0.94 -13.69
CA LEU A 159 -10.42 -0.50 -13.49
C LEU A 159 -11.75 -0.81 -12.81
N ILE A 160 -12.50 0.19 -12.35
CA ILE A 160 -13.73 0.02 -11.57
C ILE A 160 -14.92 0.35 -12.46
N ALA A 161 -15.65 -0.68 -12.88
CA ALA A 161 -16.81 -0.53 -13.75
C ALA A 161 -18.00 0.15 -13.03
N ASP A 162 -18.16 -0.13 -11.73
CA ASP A 162 -19.22 0.43 -10.88
C ASP A 162 -18.61 0.96 -9.57
N LEU A 163 -18.46 2.29 -9.50
CA LEU A 163 -17.92 2.96 -8.31
C LEU A 163 -18.88 2.88 -7.11
N ALA A 164 -20.18 2.73 -7.31
CA ALA A 164 -21.13 2.61 -6.20
C ALA A 164 -20.95 1.26 -5.52
N ALA A 165 -20.93 0.17 -6.31
CA ALA A 165 -20.65 -1.17 -5.79
C ALA A 165 -19.24 -1.26 -5.14
N TYR A 166 -18.25 -0.58 -5.71
CA TYR A 166 -16.92 -0.52 -5.11
C TYR A 166 -16.93 0.15 -3.73
N ARG A 167 -17.67 1.25 -3.55
CA ARG A 167 -17.83 1.94 -2.26
C ARG A 167 -18.49 1.04 -1.21
N GLU A 168 -19.47 0.25 -1.58
CA GLU A 168 -20.09 -0.73 -0.69
C GLU A 168 -19.07 -1.79 -0.23
N ARG A 169 -18.28 -2.33 -1.16
CA ARG A 169 -17.19 -3.28 -0.85
C ARG A 169 -16.12 -2.63 0.04
N PHE A 170 -15.75 -1.38 -0.27
CA PHE A 170 -14.80 -0.62 0.55
C PHE A 170 -15.25 -0.54 2.03
N ILE A 171 -16.50 -0.23 2.29
CA ILE A 171 -17.05 -0.22 3.66
C ILE A 171 -16.95 -1.61 4.29
N GLY A 172 -17.17 -2.68 3.54
CA GLY A 172 -16.98 -4.06 4.02
C GLY A 172 -15.54 -4.35 4.45
N TRP A 173 -14.53 -3.91 3.68
CA TRP A 173 -13.13 -4.09 4.04
C TRP A 173 -12.70 -3.29 5.27
N LEU A 174 -13.37 -2.17 5.58
CA LEU A 174 -13.11 -1.42 6.80
C LEU A 174 -13.37 -2.24 8.06
N GLY A 175 -14.31 -3.21 8.02
CA GLY A 175 -14.62 -4.08 9.14
C GLY A 175 -13.46 -4.97 9.61
N VAL A 176 -12.47 -5.21 8.73
CA VAL A 176 -11.25 -6.00 9.02
C VAL A 176 -9.98 -5.14 9.01
N THR A 177 -10.13 -3.80 9.04
CA THR A 177 -9.04 -2.83 8.96
C THR A 177 -8.81 -2.13 10.29
N HIS A 178 -7.56 -2.10 10.75
CA HIS A 178 -7.17 -1.32 11.93
C HIS A 178 -6.64 0.06 11.57
N LEU A 179 -5.81 0.16 10.55
CA LEU A 179 -5.27 1.40 10.03
C LEU A 179 -5.63 1.53 8.55
N LEU A 180 -6.46 2.52 8.24
CA LEU A 180 -6.76 2.91 6.87
C LEU A 180 -5.79 4.01 6.46
N LYS A 181 -5.09 3.83 5.34
CA LYS A 181 -4.33 4.90 4.69
C LYS A 181 -4.86 5.08 3.27
N LEU A 182 -5.03 6.32 2.84
CA LEU A 182 -5.48 6.67 1.50
C LEU A 182 -5.00 8.08 1.13
N SER A 183 -5.11 8.46 -0.13
CA SER A 183 -4.90 9.84 -0.59
C SER A 183 -6.18 10.69 -0.47
N ASP A 184 -6.05 12.02 -0.56
CA ASP A 184 -7.19 12.93 -0.69
C ASP A 184 -7.97 12.69 -2.00
N GLU A 185 -7.28 12.30 -3.08
CA GLU A 185 -7.89 11.89 -4.33
C GLU A 185 -8.76 10.62 -4.16
N ASP A 186 -8.24 9.60 -3.46
CA ASP A 186 -9.02 8.40 -3.10
C ASP A 186 -10.22 8.77 -2.23
N ALA A 187 -10.01 9.66 -1.26
CA ALA A 187 -11.07 10.11 -0.37
C ALA A 187 -12.23 10.79 -1.13
N ALA A 188 -11.90 11.63 -2.10
CA ALA A 188 -12.89 12.28 -2.95
C ALA A 188 -13.68 11.28 -3.81
N LEU A 189 -13.04 10.19 -4.25
CA LEU A 189 -13.71 9.11 -5.00
C LEU A 189 -14.60 8.24 -4.11
N LEU A 190 -14.16 7.97 -2.87
CA LEU A 190 -14.86 7.09 -1.92
C LEU A 190 -16.01 7.79 -1.19
N ALA A 191 -15.91 9.10 -0.97
CA ALA A 191 -16.93 9.92 -0.30
C ALA A 191 -17.18 11.22 -1.09
N PRO A 192 -17.75 11.15 -2.31
CA PRO A 192 -17.92 12.33 -3.15
C PRO A 192 -18.83 13.37 -2.52
N GLY A 193 -18.35 14.62 -2.51
CA GLY A 193 -19.09 15.77 -1.95
C GLY A 193 -19.15 15.82 -0.43
N VAL A 194 -18.49 14.90 0.27
CA VAL A 194 -18.41 14.89 1.74
C VAL A 194 -17.10 15.54 2.18
N ALA A 195 -17.16 16.38 3.23
CA ALA A 195 -15.97 16.98 3.82
C ALA A 195 -15.04 15.88 4.37
N LEU A 196 -13.71 16.11 4.27
CA LEU A 196 -12.71 15.09 4.63
C LEU A 196 -12.84 14.62 6.08
N ASP A 197 -13.11 15.55 7.01
CA ASP A 197 -13.29 15.23 8.43
C ASP A 197 -14.54 14.36 8.66
N GLU A 198 -15.61 14.62 7.94
CA GLU A 198 -16.85 13.86 8.01
C GLU A 198 -16.69 12.46 7.41
N ALA A 199 -16.03 12.35 6.26
CA ALA A 199 -15.71 11.08 5.63
C ALA A 199 -14.84 10.21 6.54
N ALA A 200 -13.76 10.78 7.09
CA ALA A 200 -12.88 10.09 8.03
C ALA A 200 -13.62 9.63 9.29
N ALA A 201 -14.50 10.47 9.85
CA ALA A 201 -15.33 10.10 10.99
C ALA A 201 -16.29 8.94 10.64
N GLY A 202 -16.83 8.90 9.43
CA GLY A 202 -17.63 7.79 8.91
C GLY A 202 -16.84 6.49 8.85
N TRP A 203 -15.64 6.54 8.27
CA TRP A 203 -14.77 5.37 8.14
C TRP A 203 -14.27 4.85 9.50
N LEU A 204 -13.93 5.73 10.43
CA LEU A 204 -13.59 5.34 11.81
C LEU A 204 -14.74 4.57 12.50
N ARG A 205 -16.00 4.94 12.24
CA ARG A 205 -17.16 4.18 12.78
C ARG A 205 -17.30 2.80 12.14
N ALA A 206 -16.88 2.65 10.88
CA ALA A 206 -17.00 1.39 10.14
C ALA A 206 -15.97 0.31 10.54
N GLY A 207 -14.86 0.69 11.21
CA GLY A 207 -13.86 -0.31 11.65
C GLY A 207 -12.56 0.27 12.16
N PRO A 208 -11.83 1.04 11.35
CA PRO A 208 -10.48 1.49 11.68
C PRO A 208 -10.35 2.23 13.01
N ARG A 209 -9.18 2.07 13.66
CA ARG A 209 -8.78 2.84 14.84
C ARG A 209 -8.18 4.18 14.44
N ALA A 210 -7.54 4.21 13.28
CA ALA A 210 -6.91 5.40 12.72
C ALA A 210 -7.09 5.44 11.20
N VAL A 211 -7.24 6.67 10.68
CA VAL A 211 -7.33 6.97 9.23
C VAL A 211 -6.27 8.01 8.93
N ALA A 212 -5.28 7.65 8.13
CA ALA A 212 -4.21 8.53 7.65
C ALA A 212 -4.49 8.93 6.20
N ILE A 213 -4.62 10.23 5.93
CA ILE A 213 -4.89 10.75 4.59
C ILE A 213 -3.70 11.57 4.13
N THR A 214 -3.08 11.19 3.01
CA THR A 214 -1.99 11.94 2.39
C THR A 214 -2.55 13.07 1.53
N LEU A 215 -1.90 14.24 1.59
CA LEU A 215 -2.30 15.49 0.93
C LEU A 215 -1.21 15.98 -0.05
N GLY A 216 -0.51 15.05 -0.69
CA GLY A 216 0.61 15.34 -1.58
C GLY A 216 1.69 16.19 -0.89
N ALA A 217 2.10 17.28 -1.52
CA ALA A 217 3.11 18.20 -1.00
C ALA A 217 2.69 18.92 0.31
N SER A 218 1.40 18.94 0.65
CA SER A 218 0.89 19.52 1.90
C SER A 218 1.14 18.62 3.12
N GLY A 219 1.53 17.36 2.91
CA GLY A 219 1.81 16.41 3.98
C GLY A 219 0.71 15.39 4.19
N ALA A 220 0.26 15.20 5.43
CA ALA A 220 -0.77 14.23 5.76
C ALA A 220 -1.54 14.61 7.02
N VAL A 221 -2.76 14.11 7.14
CA VAL A 221 -3.62 14.27 8.31
C VAL A 221 -4.02 12.89 8.84
N LEU A 222 -4.00 12.75 10.17
CA LEU A 222 -4.41 11.55 10.89
C LEU A 222 -5.69 11.84 11.67
N TYR A 223 -6.69 11.00 11.47
CA TYR A 223 -7.95 11.00 12.22
C TYR A 223 -8.02 9.80 13.15
N ARG A 224 -8.49 10.03 14.38
CA ARG A 224 -8.67 9.01 15.44
C ARG A 224 -9.95 9.30 16.21
N ARG A 225 -10.58 8.25 16.74
CA ARG A 225 -11.85 8.42 17.47
C ARG A 225 -11.68 9.34 18.68
N GLY A 226 -12.56 10.34 18.79
CA GLY A 226 -12.61 11.24 19.95
C GLY A 226 -11.37 12.13 20.11
N ARG A 227 -10.54 12.27 19.08
CA ARG A 227 -9.36 13.13 19.08
C ARG A 227 -9.44 14.14 17.93
N PRO A 228 -8.90 15.34 18.10
CA PRO A 228 -8.78 16.27 16.99
C PRO A 228 -7.87 15.71 15.90
N PRO A 229 -8.05 16.13 14.64
CA PRO A 229 -7.14 15.78 13.55
C PRO A 229 -5.69 16.19 13.87
N LEU A 230 -4.73 15.33 13.52
CA LEU A 230 -3.30 15.60 13.70
C LEU A 230 -2.67 15.74 12.32
N THR A 231 -2.18 16.92 11.99
CA THR A 231 -1.53 17.22 10.71
C THR A 231 -0.01 17.21 10.86
N VAL A 232 0.66 16.67 9.84
CA VAL A 232 2.11 16.79 9.64
C VAL A 232 2.39 17.35 8.25
N THR A 233 3.37 18.22 8.12
CA THR A 233 3.82 18.75 6.83
C THR A 233 4.81 17.78 6.17
N ALA A 234 4.77 17.69 4.84
CA ALA A 234 5.81 16.97 4.10
C ALA A 234 7.12 17.78 4.08
N PRO A 235 8.28 17.14 4.21
CA PRO A 235 9.55 17.79 3.94
C PRO A 235 9.60 18.32 2.51
N ARG A 236 10.17 19.52 2.33
CA ARG A 236 10.39 20.08 0.99
C ARG A 236 11.53 19.37 0.30
N VAL A 237 11.26 18.79 -0.86
CA VAL A 237 12.24 18.10 -1.69
C VAL A 237 12.13 18.53 -3.15
N VAL A 238 13.20 18.32 -3.92
CA VAL A 238 13.11 18.42 -5.38
C VAL A 238 12.52 17.12 -5.90
N VAL A 239 11.33 17.18 -6.46
CA VAL A 239 10.58 16.02 -6.93
C VAL A 239 11.12 15.58 -8.29
N ALA A 240 11.58 14.33 -8.37
CA ALA A 240 11.90 13.66 -9.62
C ALA A 240 10.70 12.84 -10.14
N ASP A 241 10.06 12.06 -9.25
CA ASP A 241 8.87 11.26 -9.55
C ASP A 241 8.00 11.12 -8.30
N THR A 242 6.70 10.87 -8.46
CA THR A 242 5.78 10.61 -7.35
C THR A 242 5.34 9.14 -7.24
N ILE A 243 5.81 8.29 -8.15
CA ILE A 243 5.50 6.85 -8.15
C ILE A 243 5.99 6.21 -6.84
N GLY A 244 5.15 5.42 -6.21
CA GLY A 244 5.49 4.72 -4.95
C GLY A 244 5.52 5.59 -3.70
N ALA A 245 5.22 6.91 -3.78
CA ALA A 245 5.20 7.78 -2.60
C ALA A 245 4.14 7.34 -1.58
N GLY A 246 2.93 7.03 -2.04
CA GLY A 246 1.84 6.51 -1.20
C GLY A 246 2.20 5.17 -0.55
N ASP A 247 2.79 4.26 -1.34
CA ASP A 247 3.22 2.94 -0.89
C ASP A 247 4.34 3.05 0.17
N THR A 248 5.29 3.97 -0.07
CA THR A 248 6.38 4.28 0.88
C THR A 248 5.85 4.93 2.16
N PHE A 249 4.82 5.79 2.07
CA PHE A 249 4.15 6.35 3.25
C PHE A 249 3.49 5.24 4.07
N THR A 250 2.79 4.30 3.45
CA THR A 250 2.15 3.14 4.10
C THR A 250 3.18 2.26 4.79
N ALA A 251 4.31 1.99 4.13
CA ALA A 251 5.43 1.25 4.71
C ALA A 251 6.05 2.01 5.90
N GLY A 252 6.21 3.34 5.79
CA GLY A 252 6.70 4.20 6.84
C GLY A 252 5.81 4.18 8.08
N LEU A 253 4.47 4.24 7.92
CA LEU A 253 3.51 4.08 9.02
C LEU A 253 3.70 2.73 9.72
N SER A 254 3.73 1.65 8.93
CA SER A 254 3.87 0.29 9.45
C SER A 254 5.19 0.10 10.20
N SER A 255 6.29 0.61 9.64
CA SER A 255 7.63 0.53 10.23
C SER A 255 7.74 1.31 11.54
N ALA A 256 7.28 2.56 11.56
CA ALA A 256 7.32 3.38 12.77
C ALA A 256 6.45 2.81 13.90
N LEU A 257 5.28 2.21 13.56
CA LEU A 257 4.44 1.53 14.54
C LEU A 257 5.10 0.26 15.09
N LEU A 258 5.83 -0.50 14.27
CA LEU A 258 6.62 -1.65 14.70
C LEU A 258 7.73 -1.23 15.65
N ASP A 259 8.50 -0.19 15.30
CA ASP A 259 9.61 0.33 16.12
C ASP A 259 9.11 0.90 17.46
N ALA A 260 7.92 1.52 17.47
CA ALA A 260 7.26 1.99 18.67
C ALA A 260 6.64 0.85 19.54
N GLY A 261 6.73 -0.40 19.08
CA GLY A 261 6.07 -1.53 19.75
C GLY A 261 4.54 -1.46 19.72
N ALA A 262 3.96 -0.66 18.81
CA ALA A 262 2.54 -0.33 18.77
C ALA A 262 1.78 -1.05 17.63
N ALA A 263 2.37 -2.09 17.05
CA ALA A 263 1.79 -2.82 15.93
C ALA A 263 0.68 -3.81 16.38
N SER A 264 -0.36 -3.30 17.01
CA SER A 264 -1.61 -4.02 17.31
C SER A 264 -2.77 -3.04 17.42
N SER A 265 -4.01 -3.50 17.21
CA SER A 265 -5.19 -2.63 17.26
C SER A 265 -5.36 -1.94 18.63
N ALA A 266 -5.14 -2.65 19.72
CA ALA A 266 -5.27 -2.10 21.07
C ALA A 266 -4.22 -1.03 21.39
N LEU A 267 -3.01 -1.18 20.84
CA LEU A 267 -1.90 -0.24 21.09
C LEU A 267 -2.03 1.04 20.27
N LEU A 268 -2.71 1.02 19.12
CA LEU A 268 -3.00 2.24 18.36
C LEU A 268 -3.76 3.28 19.19
N ASP A 269 -4.72 2.83 20.01
CA ASP A 269 -5.54 3.71 20.87
C ASP A 269 -4.73 4.27 22.05
N SER A 270 -3.63 3.61 22.45
CA SER A 270 -2.79 4.03 23.56
C SER A 270 -1.71 5.07 23.19
N LEU A 271 -1.44 5.25 21.91
CA LEU A 271 -0.43 6.22 21.46
C LEU A 271 -0.86 7.66 21.76
N SER A 272 0.04 8.43 22.36
CA SER A 272 -0.12 9.87 22.57
C SER A 272 -0.05 10.62 21.23
N ASP A 273 -0.50 11.88 21.22
CA ASP A 273 -0.41 12.75 20.05
C ASP A 273 1.05 13.00 19.62
N ALA A 274 1.99 13.02 20.57
CA ALA A 274 3.41 13.15 20.27
C ALA A 274 3.93 11.91 19.53
N GLN A 275 3.64 10.72 20.02
CA GLN A 275 4.05 9.46 19.37
C GLN A 275 3.43 9.32 17.97
N TRP A 276 2.15 9.65 17.81
CA TRP A 276 1.52 9.66 16.50
C TRP A 276 2.14 10.70 15.55
N ARG A 277 2.55 11.86 16.07
CA ARG A 277 3.25 12.87 15.26
C ARG A 277 4.59 12.34 14.76
N ASP A 278 5.32 11.62 15.59
CA ASP A 278 6.60 11.00 15.22
C ASP A 278 6.38 9.89 14.15
N VAL A 279 5.38 9.02 14.33
CA VAL A 279 4.99 8.02 13.33
C VAL A 279 4.65 8.67 11.98
N MET A 280 3.82 9.70 11.99
CA MET A 280 3.39 10.40 10.77
C MET A 280 4.55 11.15 10.09
N ARG A 281 5.46 11.77 10.87
CA ARG A 281 6.66 12.45 10.34
C ARG A 281 7.62 11.45 9.71
N PHE A 282 7.83 10.30 10.33
CA PHE A 282 8.64 9.22 9.79
C PHE A 282 8.09 8.78 8.42
N ALA A 283 6.79 8.51 8.32
CA ALA A 283 6.13 8.12 7.08
C ALA A 283 6.18 9.21 6.00
N ALA A 284 5.91 10.47 6.36
CA ALA A 284 5.96 11.60 5.42
C ALA A 284 7.39 11.85 4.90
N THR A 285 8.40 11.69 5.75
CA THR A 285 9.80 11.86 5.35
C THR A 285 10.25 10.72 4.43
N ALA A 286 9.85 9.47 4.71
CA ALA A 286 10.13 8.34 3.83
C ALA A 286 9.52 8.55 2.43
N ALA A 287 8.26 8.96 2.37
CA ALA A 287 7.57 9.27 1.11
C ALA A 287 8.22 10.43 0.34
N ALA A 288 8.62 11.50 1.03
CA ALA A 288 9.31 12.63 0.42
C ALA A 288 10.67 12.22 -0.17
N LEU A 289 11.43 11.38 0.52
CA LEU A 289 12.71 10.85 0.00
C LEU A 289 12.49 9.96 -1.23
N ASN A 290 11.46 9.12 -1.26
CA ASN A 290 11.10 8.37 -2.46
C ASN A 290 10.87 9.30 -3.66
N CYS A 291 10.19 10.42 -3.45
CA CYS A 291 9.91 11.39 -4.53
C CYS A 291 11.16 12.05 -5.11
N THR A 292 12.34 11.95 -4.49
CA THR A 292 13.60 12.50 -5.03
C THR A 292 14.24 11.61 -6.10
N ARG A 293 13.65 10.45 -6.39
CA ARG A 293 14.18 9.42 -7.29
C ARG A 293 13.15 9.06 -8.35
N GLU A 294 13.58 8.52 -9.48
CA GLU A 294 12.68 8.00 -10.52
C GLU A 294 12.08 6.65 -10.07
N GLY A 295 10.77 6.49 -10.29
CA GLY A 295 10.03 5.28 -9.97
C GLY A 295 9.84 5.04 -8.48
N ALA A 296 9.45 3.82 -8.12
CA ALA A 296 9.27 3.40 -6.73
C ALA A 296 10.61 2.96 -6.12
N ASP A 297 11.43 3.92 -5.70
CA ASP A 297 12.74 3.69 -5.10
C ASP A 297 12.80 4.23 -3.65
N PRO A 298 12.17 3.53 -2.69
CA PRO A 298 12.08 3.98 -1.31
C PRO A 298 13.46 4.08 -0.63
N PRO A 299 13.61 4.99 0.34
CA PRO A 299 14.88 5.17 1.05
C PRO A 299 15.21 3.96 1.93
N SER A 300 16.49 3.77 2.21
CA SER A 300 16.95 2.93 3.30
C SER A 300 16.67 3.58 4.66
N LEU A 301 16.64 2.78 5.75
CA LEU A 301 16.50 3.29 7.11
C LEU A 301 17.59 4.34 7.46
N ALA A 302 18.83 4.12 7.02
CA ALA A 302 19.94 5.04 7.30
C ALA A 302 19.74 6.41 6.61
N GLU A 303 19.26 6.43 5.36
CA GLU A 303 18.94 7.66 4.64
C GLU A 303 17.80 8.42 5.32
N LEU A 304 16.77 7.69 5.75
CA LEU A 304 15.62 8.27 6.43
C LEU A 304 16.00 8.84 7.80
N GLN A 305 16.80 8.12 8.60
CA GLN A 305 17.28 8.60 9.89
C GLN A 305 18.14 9.87 9.74
N LYS A 306 18.99 9.91 8.71
CA LYS A 306 19.79 11.10 8.40
C LYS A 306 18.89 12.29 8.06
N ALA A 307 17.86 12.11 7.26
CA ALA A 307 16.92 13.17 6.90
C ALA A 307 16.14 13.67 8.14
N LEU A 308 15.64 12.76 8.97
CA LEU A 308 14.92 13.10 10.22
C LEU A 308 15.75 13.89 11.20
N ALA A 309 17.07 13.67 11.25
CA ALA A 309 17.98 14.41 12.13
C ALA A 309 18.23 15.86 11.67
N THR A 310 17.86 16.22 10.44
CA THR A 310 18.04 17.56 9.85
C THR A 310 16.73 18.38 9.80
N LEU A 311 15.60 17.78 10.17
CA LEU A 311 14.25 18.39 10.23
C LEU A 311 13.91 18.85 11.65
#